data_6e249795ae6690cd811543c09ce21399
#
_entry.id   6e249795ae6690cd811543c09ce21399
#
_cell.length_a   1.000
_cell.length_b   1.000
_cell.length_c   1.000
_cell.angle_alpha   90.00
_cell.angle_beta   90.00
_cell.angle_gamma   90.00
#
_symmetry.space_group_name_H-M   'P 1'
#
loop_
_entity.id
_entity.type
_entity.pdbx_description
1 polymer ?
#
loop_
_entity_poly.entity_id
_entity_poly.type
_entity_poly.pdbx_seq_one_letter_code
_entity_poly.pdbx_strand_id
1 'polypeptide(L)'
;MKSEDVSYLTKNKIGRNAIQITSPFSGKVMPMEEHPQPFFRFGTLGPGIVVSLSSHKVLAPFNGTLLQVKSAGCEFILKANNGLKVLINLAVPDSQTLTHTHIAQLNDSKITKGQRLTYFDLRELDSPILASLIILNGHNLGTFHYSHPQVNAGVDTLLTIIKKK
;
A
#
# COMPACT_ATOMS: atom_id res chain seq x y z
N MET A 1 15.66 -15.41 2.89
CA MET A 1 14.65 -15.11 3.93
C MET A 1 13.27 -15.17 3.31
N LYS A 2 12.39 -16.01 3.85
CA LYS A 2 11.00 -16.05 3.38
C LYS A 2 10.27 -14.76 3.75
N SER A 3 9.55 -14.19 2.79
CA SER A 3 8.60 -13.12 3.12
C SER A 3 7.50 -13.68 4.03
N GLU A 4 7.01 -12.88 4.94
CA GLU A 4 5.83 -13.24 5.70
C GLU A 4 4.63 -13.20 4.76
N ASP A 5 3.91 -14.32 4.67
CA ASP A 5 2.78 -14.43 3.76
C ASP A 5 1.58 -13.65 4.28
N VAL A 6 0.90 -12.97 3.36
CA VAL A 6 -0.38 -12.31 3.65
C VAL A 6 -1.48 -13.29 3.28
N SER A 7 -2.25 -13.73 4.27
CA SER A 7 -3.32 -14.72 4.08
C SER A 7 -4.71 -14.10 4.18
N TYR A 8 -5.70 -14.76 3.57
CA TYR A 8 -7.09 -14.35 3.69
C TYR A 8 -7.63 -14.63 5.10
N LEU A 9 -8.36 -13.66 5.65
CA LEU A 9 -9.03 -13.81 6.94
C LEU A 9 -10.40 -13.15 6.89
N THR A 10 -11.45 -13.87 7.33
CA THR A 10 -12.78 -13.29 7.40
C THR A 10 -12.86 -12.22 8.48
N LYS A 11 -13.68 -11.19 8.23
CA LYS A 11 -13.83 -10.05 9.18
C LYS A 11 -14.20 -10.51 10.59
N ASN A 12 -14.98 -11.57 10.74
CA ASN A 12 -15.46 -12.07 12.04
C ASN A 12 -14.32 -12.57 12.93
N LYS A 13 -13.17 -12.89 12.34
CA LYS A 13 -12.01 -13.43 13.08
C LYS A 13 -10.99 -12.36 13.46
N ILE A 14 -11.26 -11.11 13.11
CA ILE A 14 -10.38 -10.00 13.47
C ILE A 14 -10.65 -9.60 14.92
N GLY A 15 -9.65 -9.81 15.78
CA GLY A 15 -9.73 -9.49 17.20
C GLY A 15 -9.43 -8.02 17.50
N ARG A 16 -9.56 -7.65 18.79
CA ARG A 16 -9.33 -6.27 19.26
C ARG A 16 -7.88 -5.81 19.17
N ASN A 17 -6.91 -6.74 19.08
CA ASN A 17 -5.49 -6.42 19.03
C ASN A 17 -4.96 -6.29 17.61
N ALA A 18 -5.84 -6.14 16.64
CA ALA A 18 -5.46 -6.02 15.23
C ALA A 18 -5.24 -4.56 14.84
N ILE A 19 -4.22 -4.34 14.02
CA ILE A 19 -4.01 -3.06 13.33
C ILE A 19 -4.63 -3.20 11.95
N GLN A 20 -5.58 -2.34 11.61
CA GLN A 20 -6.22 -2.32 10.31
C GLN A 20 -5.71 -1.12 9.51
N ILE A 21 -5.19 -1.38 8.31
CA ILE A 21 -4.69 -0.34 7.42
C ILE A 21 -5.71 -0.14 6.31
N THR A 22 -6.29 1.06 6.26
CA THR A 22 -7.25 1.42 5.22
C THR A 22 -6.55 1.47 3.87
N SER A 23 -7.20 0.96 2.83
CA SER A 23 -6.60 0.90 1.50
C SER A 23 -6.34 2.31 0.96
N PRO A 24 -5.09 2.57 0.50
CA PRO A 24 -4.80 3.80 -0.26
C PRO A 24 -5.31 3.72 -1.69
N PHE A 25 -5.69 2.52 -2.15
CA PHE A 25 -6.01 2.23 -3.54
C PHE A 25 -7.42 1.71 -3.71
N SER A 26 -7.97 1.88 -4.91
CA SER A 26 -9.16 1.15 -5.34
C SER A 26 -8.77 0.13 -6.41
N GLY A 27 -9.28 -1.10 -6.29
CA GLY A 27 -9.01 -2.15 -7.27
C GLY A 27 -9.07 -3.55 -6.69
N LYS A 28 -8.54 -4.50 -7.48
CA LYS A 28 -8.51 -5.91 -7.15
C LYS A 28 -7.26 -6.24 -6.33
N VAL A 29 -7.45 -6.92 -5.21
CA VAL A 29 -6.36 -7.35 -4.33
C VAL A 29 -5.67 -8.58 -4.93
N MET A 30 -4.35 -8.56 -4.95
CA MET A 30 -3.51 -9.60 -5.51
C MET A 30 -2.34 -9.90 -4.58
N PRO A 31 -1.76 -11.12 -4.63
CA PRO A 31 -0.59 -11.44 -3.79
C PRO A 31 0.67 -10.71 -4.29
N MET A 32 1.66 -10.55 -3.41
CA MET A 32 2.91 -9.85 -3.72
C MET A 32 3.68 -10.55 -4.85
N GLU A 33 3.48 -11.85 -5.05
CA GLU A 33 4.10 -12.63 -6.13
C GLU A 33 3.76 -12.09 -7.53
N GLU A 34 2.66 -11.34 -7.65
CA GLU A 34 2.25 -10.71 -8.91
C GLU A 34 3.01 -9.41 -9.23
N HIS A 35 3.80 -8.90 -8.29
CA HIS A 35 4.56 -7.67 -8.53
C HIS A 35 5.59 -7.90 -9.66
N PRO A 36 5.73 -6.96 -10.63
CA PRO A 36 6.63 -7.16 -11.75
C PRO A 36 8.12 -7.15 -11.40
N GLN A 37 8.49 -6.53 -10.29
CA GLN A 37 9.89 -6.43 -9.88
C GLN A 37 10.25 -7.52 -8.87
N PRO A 38 11.34 -8.32 -9.14
CA PRO A 38 11.74 -9.40 -8.23
C PRO A 38 12.00 -8.95 -6.79
N PHE A 39 12.55 -7.77 -6.61
CA PHE A 39 12.86 -7.21 -5.29
C PHE A 39 11.62 -7.14 -4.40
N PHE A 40 10.46 -6.81 -4.97
CA PHE A 40 9.20 -6.78 -4.24
C PHE A 40 8.59 -8.18 -4.11
N ARG A 41 8.65 -8.99 -5.18
CA ARG A 41 8.05 -10.34 -5.18
C ARG A 41 8.59 -11.24 -4.07
N PHE A 42 9.87 -11.12 -3.77
CA PHE A 42 10.51 -11.97 -2.76
C PHE A 42 10.34 -11.46 -1.33
N GLY A 43 9.62 -10.34 -1.15
CA GLY A 43 9.36 -9.80 0.18
C GLY A 43 10.58 -9.29 0.92
N THR A 44 11.62 -8.89 0.16
CA THR A 44 12.89 -8.41 0.72
C THR A 44 12.69 -7.19 1.62
N LEU A 45 11.75 -6.31 1.27
CA LEU A 45 11.46 -5.09 2.03
C LEU A 45 10.54 -5.33 3.23
N GLY A 46 9.77 -6.39 3.21
CA GLY A 46 8.80 -6.72 4.24
C GLY A 46 7.52 -7.31 3.67
N PRO A 47 6.57 -7.70 4.52
CA PRO A 47 5.29 -8.22 4.08
C PRO A 47 4.48 -7.14 3.38
N GLY A 48 3.74 -7.52 2.34
CA GLY A 48 2.96 -6.58 1.57
C GLY A 48 1.92 -7.24 0.69
N ILE A 49 1.14 -6.39 0.03
CA ILE A 49 0.05 -6.82 -0.83
C ILE A 49 -0.04 -5.90 -2.05
N VAL A 50 -0.55 -6.44 -3.14
CA VAL A 50 -0.66 -5.74 -4.42
C VAL A 50 -2.13 -5.46 -4.71
N VAL A 51 -2.39 -4.32 -5.35
CA VAL A 51 -3.72 -3.97 -5.87
C VAL A 51 -3.59 -3.59 -7.34
N SER A 52 -4.36 -4.23 -8.20
CA SER A 52 -4.51 -3.83 -9.59
C SER A 52 -5.46 -2.64 -9.63
N LEU A 53 -4.95 -1.45 -9.98
CA LEU A 53 -5.67 -0.20 -9.82
C LEU A 53 -6.86 -0.07 -10.77
N SER A 54 -7.98 0.40 -10.23
CA SER A 54 -9.18 0.80 -10.99
C SER A 54 -9.53 2.27 -10.81
N SER A 55 -8.76 3.02 -10.04
CA SER A 55 -9.00 4.44 -9.75
C SER A 55 -7.74 5.26 -9.90
N HIS A 56 -7.93 6.54 -10.18
CA HIS A 56 -6.87 7.52 -10.48
C HIS A 56 -6.20 8.12 -9.24
N LYS A 57 -6.61 7.75 -8.03
CA LYS A 57 -6.14 8.40 -6.80
C LYS A 57 -5.48 7.43 -5.83
N VAL A 58 -4.52 7.95 -5.08
CA VAL A 58 -3.90 7.28 -3.94
C VAL A 58 -4.10 8.14 -2.71
N LEU A 59 -4.65 7.55 -1.65
CA LEU A 59 -4.99 8.26 -0.41
C LEU A 59 -4.10 7.81 0.73
N ALA A 60 -3.88 8.70 1.71
CA ALA A 60 -3.15 8.34 2.93
C ALA A 60 -3.93 7.28 3.71
N PRO A 61 -3.28 6.16 4.09
CA PRO A 61 -3.97 5.05 4.76
C PRO A 61 -4.18 5.27 6.25
N PHE A 62 -3.56 6.28 6.83
CA PHE A 62 -3.60 6.54 8.26
C PHE A 62 -3.17 7.98 8.56
N ASN A 63 -3.33 8.40 9.81
CA ASN A 63 -2.73 9.63 10.32
C ASN A 63 -1.27 9.39 10.64
N GLY A 64 -0.41 10.31 10.25
CA GLY A 64 1.02 10.15 10.50
C GLY A 64 1.85 11.18 9.76
N THR A 65 2.97 10.74 9.21
CA THR A 65 3.94 11.60 8.53
C THR A 65 4.31 11.01 7.18
N LEU A 66 4.33 11.85 6.15
CA LEU A 66 4.94 11.53 4.86
C LEU A 66 6.45 11.75 5.00
N LEU A 67 7.22 10.67 5.06
CA LEU A 67 8.66 10.76 5.24
C LEU A 67 9.39 11.10 3.96
N GLN A 68 8.95 10.51 2.83
CA GLN A 68 9.65 10.69 1.57
C GLN A 68 8.75 10.39 0.38
N VAL A 69 8.95 11.16 -0.69
CA VAL A 69 8.38 10.89 -2.03
C VAL A 69 9.55 10.64 -2.95
N LYS A 70 9.52 9.52 -3.67
CA LYS A 70 10.59 9.09 -4.60
C LYS A 70 10.02 8.76 -5.97
N SER A 71 10.93 8.54 -6.92
CA SER A 71 10.61 8.02 -8.25
C SER A 71 9.53 8.83 -8.96
N ALA A 72 9.66 10.17 -8.90
CA ALA A 72 8.72 11.10 -9.53
C ALA A 72 7.25 10.88 -9.12
N GLY A 73 7.02 10.58 -7.83
CA GLY A 73 5.68 10.38 -7.30
C GLY A 73 5.15 8.96 -7.43
N CYS A 74 6.01 7.99 -7.74
CA CYS A 74 5.62 6.59 -7.81
C CYS A 74 5.94 5.80 -6.53
N GLU A 75 6.64 6.41 -5.57
CA GLU A 75 6.91 5.80 -4.27
C GLU A 75 6.71 6.81 -3.15
N PHE A 76 6.03 6.35 -2.09
CA PHE A 76 5.77 7.14 -0.89
C PHE A 76 6.17 6.32 0.33
N ILE A 77 6.98 6.89 1.21
CA ILE A 77 7.29 6.28 2.50
C ILE A 77 6.57 7.06 3.58
N LEU A 78 5.74 6.36 4.35
CA LEU A 78 4.85 6.93 5.35
C LEU A 78 5.13 6.29 6.71
N LYS A 79 4.95 7.08 7.77
CA LYS A 79 5.03 6.58 9.14
C LYS A 79 3.75 6.92 9.88
N ALA A 80 3.05 5.91 10.37
CA ALA A 80 1.85 6.09 11.17
C ALA A 80 2.22 6.62 12.57
N ASN A 81 1.24 7.22 13.25
CA ASN A 81 1.45 7.72 14.61
C ASN A 81 1.83 6.60 15.61
N ASN A 82 1.47 5.36 15.31
CA ASN A 82 1.85 4.20 16.13
C ASN A 82 3.26 3.65 15.83
N GLY A 83 4.01 4.30 14.91
CA GLY A 83 5.36 3.90 14.54
C GLY A 83 5.47 2.99 13.33
N LEU A 84 4.35 2.50 12.78
CA LEU A 84 4.34 1.62 11.62
C LEU A 84 4.83 2.37 10.38
N LYS A 85 5.82 1.80 9.68
CA LYS A 85 6.33 2.38 8.42
C LYS A 85 5.84 1.58 7.25
N VAL A 86 5.30 2.28 6.25
CA VAL A 86 4.82 1.64 5.02
C VAL A 86 5.44 2.29 3.79
N LEU A 87 5.65 1.47 2.77
CA LEU A 87 6.01 1.92 1.43
C LEU A 87 4.81 1.71 0.52
N ILE A 88 4.40 2.76 -0.19
CA ILE A 88 3.44 2.68 -1.28
C ILE A 88 4.24 2.78 -2.57
N ASN A 89 4.11 1.79 -3.44
CA ASN A 89 4.80 1.74 -4.74
C ASN A 89 3.78 1.62 -5.86
N LEU A 90 3.95 2.44 -6.91
CA LEU A 90 3.18 2.34 -8.15
C LEU A 90 4.11 1.77 -9.21
N ALA A 91 3.84 0.53 -9.66
CA ALA A 91 4.69 -0.16 -10.63
C ALA A 91 4.33 0.28 -12.05
N VAL A 92 4.92 1.41 -12.47
CA VAL A 92 4.75 1.94 -13.83
C VAL A 92 5.79 1.28 -14.73
N PRO A 93 5.40 0.73 -15.90
CA PRO A 93 6.36 0.16 -16.84
C PRO A 93 7.40 1.19 -17.29
N ASP A 94 8.65 0.76 -17.51
CA ASP A 94 9.76 1.63 -17.91
C ASP A 94 9.48 2.43 -19.17
N SER A 95 8.67 1.88 -20.08
CA SER A 95 8.29 2.52 -21.35
C SER A 95 7.21 3.59 -21.19
N GLN A 96 6.67 3.77 -19.99
CA GLN A 96 5.53 4.66 -19.76
C GLN A 96 5.83 5.64 -18.62
N THR A 97 5.23 6.82 -18.72
CA THR A 97 5.33 7.84 -17.68
C THR A 97 3.93 8.10 -17.12
N LEU A 98 3.83 8.08 -15.79
CA LEU A 98 2.59 8.39 -15.11
C LEU A 98 2.44 9.91 -14.99
N THR A 99 1.38 10.46 -15.57
CA THR A 99 1.09 11.90 -15.49
C THR A 99 0.30 12.18 -14.21
N HIS A 100 0.97 12.82 -13.26
CA HIS A 100 0.35 13.24 -12.02
C HIS A 100 -0.27 14.63 -12.17
N THR A 101 -1.52 14.78 -11.74
CA THR A 101 -2.17 16.08 -11.61
C THR A 101 -1.99 16.67 -10.22
N HIS A 102 -1.63 15.82 -9.25
CA HIS A 102 -1.33 16.20 -7.87
C HIS A 102 -0.34 15.21 -7.26
N ILE A 103 0.68 15.73 -6.60
CA ILE A 103 1.62 14.92 -5.81
C ILE A 103 1.84 15.64 -4.49
N ALA A 104 1.70 14.91 -3.37
CA ALA A 104 2.12 15.42 -2.08
C ALA A 104 3.65 15.49 -2.08
N GLN A 105 4.20 16.68 -2.01
CA GLN A 105 5.64 16.89 -2.25
C GLN A 105 6.46 17.21 -1.02
N LEU A 106 5.81 17.55 0.09
CA LEU A 106 6.54 18.00 1.27
C LEU A 106 6.97 16.79 2.09
N ASN A 107 8.28 16.50 2.06
CA ASN A 107 8.87 15.51 2.95
C ASN A 107 8.70 15.96 4.41
N ASP A 108 8.56 14.99 5.32
CA ASP A 108 8.33 15.21 6.75
C ASP A 108 7.05 15.99 7.07
N SER A 109 6.10 16.02 6.14
CA SER A 109 4.82 16.68 6.37
C SER A 109 3.82 15.74 7.03
N LYS A 110 2.95 16.32 7.86
CA LYS A 110 1.84 15.56 8.48
C LYS A 110 0.83 15.14 7.42
N ILE A 111 0.34 13.92 7.55
CA ILE A 111 -0.75 13.41 6.73
C ILE A 111 -1.93 13.00 7.59
N THR A 112 -3.12 13.16 7.02
CA THR A 112 -4.37 12.74 7.63
C THR A 112 -4.96 11.61 6.80
N LYS A 113 -5.50 10.59 7.46
CA LYS A 113 -6.17 9.47 6.78
C LYS A 113 -7.18 9.99 5.78
N GLY A 114 -7.09 9.48 4.53
CA GLY A 114 -7.96 9.89 3.43
C GLY A 114 -7.44 11.09 2.63
N GLN A 115 -6.36 11.74 3.09
CA GLN A 115 -5.74 12.82 2.34
C GLN A 115 -5.16 12.29 1.03
N ARG A 116 -5.33 13.06 -0.06
CA ARG A 116 -4.80 12.67 -1.37
C ARG A 116 -3.28 12.76 -1.39
N LEU A 117 -2.62 11.64 -1.68
CA LEU A 117 -1.17 11.60 -1.89
C LEU A 117 -0.82 11.89 -3.33
N THR A 118 -1.56 11.28 -4.25
CA THR A 118 -1.40 11.56 -5.68
C THR A 118 -2.70 11.32 -6.43
N TYR A 119 -2.83 11.99 -7.56
CA TYR A 119 -3.90 11.81 -8.53
C TYR A 119 -3.25 11.77 -9.92
N PHE A 120 -3.57 10.77 -10.72
CA PHE A 120 -2.96 10.55 -12.03
C PHE A 120 -3.97 10.01 -13.02
N ASP A 121 -3.63 10.02 -14.31
CA ASP A 121 -4.52 9.55 -15.37
C ASP A 121 -4.15 8.14 -15.82
N LEU A 122 -5.01 7.17 -15.51
CA LEU A 122 -4.85 5.77 -15.92
C LEU A 122 -5.15 5.54 -17.40
N ARG A 123 -5.87 6.47 -18.04
CA ARG A 123 -6.30 6.29 -19.43
C ARG A 123 -5.15 6.36 -20.42
N GLU A 124 -4.02 6.93 -20.02
CA GLU A 124 -2.81 7.04 -20.85
C GLU A 124 -1.98 5.75 -20.84
N LEU A 125 -2.38 4.74 -20.06
CA LEU A 125 -1.60 3.52 -19.86
C LEU A 125 -2.23 2.36 -20.62
N ASP A 126 -1.38 1.55 -21.24
CA ASP A 126 -1.81 0.42 -22.08
C ASP A 126 -2.29 -0.78 -21.25
N SER A 127 -1.91 -0.85 -19.98
CA SER A 127 -2.26 -1.94 -19.08
C SER A 127 -2.48 -1.42 -17.67
N PRO A 128 -3.22 -2.16 -16.81
CA PRO A 128 -3.44 -1.76 -15.43
C PRO A 128 -2.12 -1.60 -14.68
N ILE A 129 -2.06 -0.59 -13.79
CA ILE A 129 -0.93 -0.42 -12.89
C ILE A 129 -1.16 -1.28 -11.66
N LEU A 130 -0.10 -1.97 -11.22
CA LEU A 130 -0.07 -2.66 -9.95
C LEU A 130 0.53 -1.74 -8.89
N ALA A 131 -0.23 -1.49 -7.84
CA ALA A 131 0.22 -0.72 -6.69
C ALA A 131 0.48 -1.66 -5.51
N SER A 132 1.47 -1.34 -4.68
CA SER A 132 1.82 -2.17 -3.54
C SER A 132 1.82 -1.38 -2.25
N LEU A 133 1.37 -2.02 -1.17
CA LEU A 133 1.53 -1.55 0.19
C LEU A 133 2.45 -2.54 0.91
N ILE A 134 3.58 -2.06 1.40
CA ILE A 134 4.60 -2.89 2.06
C ILE A 134 4.85 -2.35 3.45
N ILE A 135 4.89 -3.25 4.45
CA ILE A 135 5.21 -2.89 5.83
C ILE A 135 6.72 -3.00 6.01
N LEU A 136 7.42 -1.86 6.00
CA LEU A 136 8.88 -1.81 6.02
C LEU A 136 9.50 -2.35 7.31
N ASN A 137 8.82 -2.16 8.44
CA ASN A 137 9.27 -2.66 9.73
C ASN A 137 8.37 -3.80 10.22
N GLY A 138 7.90 -4.64 9.27
CA GLY A 138 6.88 -5.65 9.54
C GLY A 138 7.40 -6.98 10.07
N HIS A 139 8.69 -7.25 9.97
CA HIS A 139 9.25 -8.53 10.42
C HIS A 139 9.00 -8.72 11.92
N ASN A 140 8.45 -9.86 12.27
CA ASN A 140 8.16 -10.26 13.67
C ASN A 140 7.05 -9.44 14.36
N LEU A 141 6.30 -8.61 13.64
CA LEU A 141 5.17 -7.88 14.22
C LEU A 141 3.98 -8.78 14.57
N GLY A 142 3.76 -9.80 13.76
CA GLY A 142 2.61 -10.68 13.92
C GLY A 142 2.28 -11.39 12.62
N THR A 143 0.99 -11.65 12.40
CA THR A 143 0.49 -12.24 11.16
C THR A 143 -0.23 -11.20 10.33
N PHE A 144 -0.18 -11.35 9.01
CA PHE A 144 -0.69 -10.37 8.04
C PHE A 144 -1.83 -10.98 7.24
N HIS A 145 -2.92 -10.22 7.10
CA HIS A 145 -4.14 -10.74 6.49
C HIS A 145 -4.83 -9.71 5.62
N TYR A 146 -5.58 -10.17 4.62
CA TYR A 146 -6.52 -9.35 3.88
C TYR A 146 -7.92 -9.97 4.00
N SER A 147 -8.96 -9.15 3.93
CA SER A 147 -10.35 -9.60 4.08
C SER A 147 -11.23 -9.28 2.88
N HIS A 148 -10.75 -8.42 1.99
CA HIS A 148 -11.51 -7.98 0.82
C HIS A 148 -10.77 -8.35 -0.46
N PRO A 149 -11.38 -9.11 -1.40
CA PRO A 149 -10.79 -9.37 -2.71
C PRO A 149 -10.77 -8.13 -3.61
N GLN A 150 -11.62 -7.15 -3.31
CA GLN A 150 -11.62 -5.83 -3.94
C GLN A 150 -11.76 -4.77 -2.87
N VAL A 151 -11.09 -3.62 -3.07
CA VAL A 151 -11.08 -2.54 -2.10
C VAL A 151 -11.39 -1.20 -2.75
N ASN A 152 -11.96 -0.30 -1.94
CA ASN A 152 -12.15 1.11 -2.30
C ASN A 152 -11.25 1.97 -1.43
N ALA A 153 -10.50 2.88 -2.07
CA ALA A 153 -9.58 3.76 -1.38
C ALA A 153 -10.29 4.59 -0.31
N GLY A 154 -9.69 4.64 0.87
CA GLY A 154 -10.21 5.43 2.00
C GLY A 154 -11.40 4.81 2.72
N VAL A 155 -11.88 3.65 2.27
CA VAL A 155 -13.09 3.00 2.81
C VAL A 155 -12.78 1.62 3.39
N ASP A 156 -12.24 0.73 2.56
CA ASP A 156 -12.02 -0.66 2.94
C ASP A 156 -10.64 -0.87 3.55
N THR A 157 -10.53 -1.84 4.47
CA THR A 157 -9.25 -2.28 5.00
C THR A 157 -8.52 -3.12 3.96
N LEU A 158 -7.30 -2.74 3.62
CA LEU A 158 -6.45 -3.50 2.70
C LEU A 158 -5.67 -4.58 3.43
N LEU A 159 -5.09 -4.26 4.58
CA LEU A 159 -4.22 -5.14 5.32
C LEU A 159 -4.54 -5.09 6.80
N THR A 160 -4.60 -6.26 7.42
CA THR A 160 -4.79 -6.41 8.86
C THR A 160 -3.58 -7.09 9.46
N ILE A 161 -3.03 -6.50 10.52
CA ILE A 161 -1.91 -7.08 11.26
C ILE A 161 -2.42 -7.55 12.60
N ILE A 162 -2.33 -8.87 12.85
CA ILE A 162 -2.64 -9.44 14.17
C ILE A 162 -1.32 -9.56 14.91
N LYS A 163 -1.16 -8.72 15.94
CA LYS A 163 0.08 -8.63 16.70
C LYS A 163 0.36 -9.93 17.44
N LYS A 164 1.64 -10.25 17.57
CA LYS A 164 2.10 -11.30 18.47
C LYS A 164 1.79 -10.90 19.91
N LYS A 165 1.34 -11.87 20.68
CA LYS A 165 1.16 -11.70 22.11
C LYS A 165 2.51 -11.70 22.83
#